data_a76c1eeb691d0511827d0356d49d1c02
#
_entry.id   a76c1eeb691d0511827d0356d49d1c02
#
_cell.length_a   1.000
_cell.length_b   1.000
_cell.length_c   1.000
_cell.angle_alpha   90.00
_cell.angle_beta   90.00
_cell.angle_gamma   90.00
#
_symmetry.space_group_name_H-M   'P 1'
#
loop_
_entity.id
_entity.type
_entity.pdbx_description
1 polymer ?
#
loop_
_entity_poly.entity_id
_entity_poly.type
_entity_poly.pdbx_seq_one_letter_code
_entity_poly.pdbx_strand_id
1 'polypeptide(L)'
;MAKRVAVAVIHGVGAQVRKDPMASGELSFSRDLYRKIGAELGRPVMASQIAWREIFWSDILQARQDAYFEAIRGLVRVGRLRRLLVSNFADALAFTREGEAKDELNRRIRMVLSDLKGDCPSDTPLVILAHSFGGRIMSSYIYEIQNGQRTADTAFERCETTARFVTFGCNLPLFTFSFPEDELDPIAYPGTSLPASFRQEPWWVNYYDRDDLLAYPIAPASAKYRALADMGELVDLQINAGGLLRGWNTLSHNAYWTSPGFYEPVAGMLKRLLALV
;
A
#
# COMPACT_ATOMS: atom_id res chain seq x y z
N MET A 1 -5.77 -26.19 -5.57
CA MET A 1 -6.73 -25.38 -6.33
C MET A 1 -6.10 -24.00 -6.56
N ALA A 2 -6.27 -23.44 -7.75
CA ALA A 2 -5.79 -22.07 -8.02
C ALA A 2 -6.51 -21.06 -7.13
N LYS A 3 -5.80 -20.01 -6.74
CA LYS A 3 -6.36 -18.90 -5.96
C LYS A 3 -7.28 -18.06 -6.85
N ARG A 4 -8.31 -17.47 -6.25
CA ARG A 4 -9.38 -16.75 -6.97
C ARG A 4 -9.27 -15.23 -6.85
N VAL A 5 -8.61 -14.73 -5.81
CA VAL A 5 -8.30 -13.30 -5.62
C VAL A 5 -6.86 -13.19 -5.16
N ALA A 6 -6.12 -12.25 -5.75
CA ALA A 6 -4.76 -11.91 -5.37
C ALA A 6 -4.75 -10.65 -4.49
N VAL A 7 -3.92 -10.64 -3.45
CA VAL A 7 -3.72 -9.48 -2.58
C VAL A 7 -2.24 -9.19 -2.45
N ALA A 8 -1.82 -8.02 -2.89
CA ALA A 8 -0.49 -7.46 -2.66
C ALA A 8 -0.55 -6.44 -1.53
N VAL A 9 0.28 -6.60 -0.51
CA VAL A 9 0.31 -5.68 0.63
C VAL A 9 1.66 -5.01 0.71
N ILE A 10 1.67 -3.68 0.76
CA ILE A 10 2.89 -2.89 0.91
C ILE A 10 2.84 -2.05 2.18
N HIS A 11 3.93 -2.05 2.94
CA HIS A 11 4.04 -1.29 4.18
C HIS A 11 4.58 0.13 3.95
N GLY A 12 4.43 0.98 4.97
CA GLY A 12 5.09 2.27 5.06
C GLY A 12 6.50 2.18 5.63
N VAL A 13 7.06 3.34 5.98
CA VAL A 13 8.38 3.43 6.61
C VAL A 13 8.37 2.81 8.01
N GLY A 14 9.49 2.19 8.39
CA GLY A 14 9.71 1.68 9.75
C GLY A 14 9.03 0.34 10.06
N ALA A 15 8.56 -0.40 9.04
CA ALA A 15 8.14 -1.77 9.25
C ALA A 15 9.34 -2.61 9.72
N GLN A 16 9.34 -2.96 11.01
CA GLN A 16 10.37 -3.83 11.56
C GLN A 16 10.02 -5.28 11.23
N VAL A 17 10.83 -5.89 10.39
CA VAL A 17 10.72 -7.31 10.07
C VAL A 17 11.86 -8.06 10.76
N ARG A 18 11.51 -9.09 11.53
CA ARG A 18 12.49 -9.93 12.21
C ARG A 18 13.15 -10.98 11.31
N LYS A 19 12.54 -11.27 10.16
CA LYS A 19 13.02 -12.24 9.16
C LYS A 19 12.64 -11.72 7.79
N ASP A 20 13.48 -12.00 6.79
CA ASP A 20 13.19 -11.70 5.41
C ASP A 20 11.93 -12.48 4.95
N PRO A 21 10.80 -11.80 4.68
CA PRO A 21 9.56 -12.46 4.27
C PRO A 21 9.68 -13.10 2.90
N MET A 22 10.57 -12.60 2.03
CA MET A 22 10.79 -13.15 0.70
C MET A 22 11.54 -14.47 0.75
N ALA A 23 12.45 -14.65 1.73
CA ALA A 23 13.20 -15.88 1.90
C ALA A 23 12.43 -16.97 2.67
N SER A 24 11.51 -16.58 3.58
CA SER A 24 10.82 -17.54 4.46
C SER A 24 9.43 -17.94 4.00
N GLY A 25 8.80 -17.18 3.09
CA GLY A 25 7.39 -17.33 2.72
C GLY A 25 6.40 -17.06 3.87
N GLU A 26 6.90 -16.62 5.03
CA GLU A 26 6.09 -16.29 6.20
C GLU A 26 5.65 -14.81 6.16
N LEU A 27 4.39 -14.56 6.54
CA LEU A 27 3.90 -13.19 6.70
C LEU A 27 4.59 -12.49 7.87
N SER A 28 4.97 -11.24 7.67
CA SER A 28 5.68 -10.42 8.62
C SER A 28 4.81 -9.27 9.16
N PHE A 29 4.81 -8.14 8.47
CA PHE A 29 4.11 -6.92 8.90
C PHE A 29 2.60 -6.98 8.71
N SER A 30 2.08 -7.76 7.76
CA SER A 30 0.65 -7.89 7.48
C SER A 30 -0.02 -9.09 8.17
N ARG A 31 0.71 -9.85 8.98
CA ARG A 31 0.21 -11.07 9.63
C ARG A 31 -1.09 -10.86 10.43
N ASP A 32 -1.16 -9.79 11.20
CA ASP A 32 -2.35 -9.51 12.02
C ASP A 32 -3.53 -9.12 11.15
N LEU A 33 -3.33 -8.30 10.12
CA LEU A 33 -4.37 -7.98 9.14
C LEU A 33 -4.89 -9.23 8.43
N TYR A 34 -4.00 -10.08 7.94
CA TYR A 34 -4.34 -11.37 7.33
C TYR A 34 -5.22 -12.22 8.25
N ARG A 35 -4.85 -12.33 9.54
CA ARG A 35 -5.61 -13.12 10.53
C ARG A 35 -6.98 -12.52 10.81
N LYS A 36 -7.08 -11.19 10.90
CA LYS A 36 -8.34 -10.47 11.14
C LYS A 36 -9.29 -10.63 9.95
N ILE A 37 -8.82 -10.36 8.74
CA ILE A 37 -9.59 -10.57 7.51
C ILE A 37 -9.99 -12.05 7.37
N GLY A 38 -9.08 -12.98 7.66
CA GLY A 38 -9.36 -14.41 7.64
C GLY A 38 -10.41 -14.87 8.66
N ALA A 39 -10.55 -14.17 9.79
CA ALA A 39 -11.63 -14.42 10.73
C ALA A 39 -13.00 -14.00 10.16
N GLU A 40 -13.07 -12.88 9.43
CA GLU A 40 -14.29 -12.37 8.79
C GLU A 40 -14.71 -13.20 7.55
N LEU A 41 -13.76 -13.61 6.72
CA LEU A 41 -14.01 -14.41 5.51
C LEU A 41 -14.26 -15.90 5.80
N GLY A 42 -13.79 -16.38 6.96
CA GLY A 42 -13.59 -17.80 7.25
C GLY A 42 -12.17 -18.24 6.89
N ARG A 43 -11.44 -18.78 7.87
CA ARG A 43 -10.05 -19.23 7.70
C ARG A 43 -9.83 -20.18 6.53
N PRO A 44 -10.73 -21.18 6.26
CA PRO A 44 -10.58 -22.05 5.09
C PRO A 44 -10.67 -21.30 3.77
N VAL A 45 -11.58 -20.32 3.64
CA VAL A 45 -11.74 -19.49 2.44
C VAL A 45 -10.47 -18.64 2.23
N MET A 46 -10.00 -17.97 3.29
CA MET A 46 -8.77 -17.19 3.24
C MET A 46 -7.58 -18.03 2.77
N ALA A 47 -7.40 -19.21 3.35
CA ALA A 47 -6.29 -20.10 3.01
C ALA A 47 -6.38 -20.71 1.62
N SER A 48 -7.59 -21.06 1.12
CA SER A 48 -7.75 -21.75 -0.15
C SER A 48 -7.98 -20.84 -1.36
N GLN A 49 -8.61 -19.65 -1.16
CA GLN A 49 -9.06 -18.83 -2.28
C GLN A 49 -8.30 -17.51 -2.43
N ILE A 50 -7.58 -17.05 -1.39
CA ILE A 50 -6.82 -15.80 -1.45
C ILE A 50 -5.33 -16.10 -1.59
N ALA A 51 -4.68 -15.55 -2.63
CA ALA A 51 -3.23 -15.42 -2.67
C ALA A 51 -2.84 -14.13 -1.98
N TRP A 52 -1.95 -14.19 -1.00
CA TRP A 52 -1.56 -13.03 -0.21
C TRP A 52 -0.04 -12.91 -0.19
N ARG A 53 0.51 -11.78 -0.62
CA ARG A 53 1.95 -11.52 -0.66
C ARG A 53 2.27 -10.14 -0.10
N GLU A 54 3.41 -10.06 0.57
CA GLU A 54 3.96 -8.83 1.14
C GLU A 54 5.05 -8.26 0.24
N ILE A 55 4.94 -6.96 -0.11
CA ILE A 55 6.00 -6.19 -0.76
C ILE A 55 6.81 -5.54 0.36
N PHE A 56 7.94 -6.16 0.69
CA PHE A 56 8.86 -5.68 1.71
C PHE A 56 10.00 -4.90 1.07
N TRP A 57 10.28 -3.70 1.58
CA TRP A 57 11.25 -2.79 0.98
C TRP A 57 12.10 -2.00 1.98
N SER A 58 11.76 -1.96 3.28
CA SER A 58 12.41 -1.07 4.25
C SER A 58 13.88 -1.36 4.47
N ASP A 59 14.37 -2.58 4.19
CA ASP A 59 15.77 -2.95 4.30
C ASP A 59 16.67 -2.31 3.23
N ILE A 60 16.11 -1.83 2.12
CA ILE A 60 16.89 -1.21 1.02
C ILE A 60 17.73 -0.03 1.55
N LEU A 61 17.18 0.77 2.46
CA LEU A 61 17.88 1.92 3.05
C LEU A 61 18.20 1.75 4.53
N GLN A 62 17.71 0.68 5.17
CA GLN A 62 17.78 0.49 6.62
C GLN A 62 19.23 0.50 7.15
N ALA A 63 20.12 -0.23 6.52
CA ALA A 63 21.52 -0.31 6.97
C ALA A 63 22.20 1.07 6.98
N ARG A 64 21.91 1.90 5.96
CA ARG A 64 22.45 3.26 5.86
C ARG A 64 21.82 4.20 6.90
N GLN A 65 20.51 4.08 7.13
CA GLN A 65 19.82 4.84 8.17
C GLN A 65 20.28 4.48 9.57
N ASP A 66 20.45 3.18 9.86
CA ASP A 66 20.92 2.71 11.16
C ASP A 66 22.35 3.18 11.41
N ALA A 67 23.25 3.12 10.44
CA ALA A 67 24.60 3.66 10.56
C ALA A 67 24.58 5.17 10.88
N TYR A 68 23.70 5.94 10.24
CA TYR A 68 23.55 7.36 10.54
C TYR A 68 23.02 7.59 11.96
N PHE A 69 22.00 6.85 12.41
CA PHE A 69 21.46 6.98 13.76
C PHE A 69 22.48 6.60 14.84
N GLU A 70 23.34 5.62 14.57
CA GLU A 70 24.48 5.31 15.46
C GLU A 70 25.50 6.47 15.51
N ALA A 71 25.84 7.04 14.37
CA ALA A 71 26.81 8.14 14.30
C ALA A 71 26.34 9.39 15.07
N ILE A 72 25.02 9.65 15.10
CA ILE A 72 24.46 10.79 15.86
C ILE A 72 24.03 10.44 17.29
N ARG A 73 24.25 9.19 17.73
CA ARG A 73 23.98 8.76 19.10
C ARG A 73 24.82 9.59 20.08
N GLY A 74 24.16 10.22 21.03
CA GLY A 74 24.79 11.12 22.00
C GLY A 74 24.87 12.59 21.56
N LEU A 75 24.77 12.90 20.28
CA LEU A 75 24.69 14.27 19.78
C LEU A 75 23.26 14.82 19.87
N VAL A 76 22.28 13.94 19.65
CA VAL A 76 20.85 14.27 19.71
C VAL A 76 20.05 13.16 20.39
N ARG A 77 18.90 13.52 20.97
CA ARG A 77 17.97 12.51 21.48
C ARG A 77 17.24 11.82 20.30
N VAL A 78 17.57 10.57 20.03
CA VAL A 78 16.95 9.77 18.96
C VAL A 78 15.73 9.06 19.52
N GLY A 79 14.58 9.77 19.56
CA GLY A 79 13.30 9.17 19.92
C GLY A 79 12.58 8.51 18.72
N ARG A 80 11.51 7.76 19.01
CA ARG A 80 10.70 7.08 17.96
C ARG A 80 10.18 8.02 16.89
N LEU A 81 9.68 9.21 17.28
CA LEU A 81 9.18 10.23 16.35
C LEU A 81 10.28 10.72 15.41
N ARG A 82 11.48 11.00 15.93
CA ARG A 82 12.60 11.45 15.09
C ARG A 82 13.02 10.37 14.09
N ARG A 83 13.13 9.10 14.53
CA ARG A 83 13.40 7.99 13.61
C ARG A 83 12.35 7.94 12.50
N LEU A 84 11.07 7.96 12.85
CA LEU A 84 9.98 7.94 11.90
C LEU A 84 10.07 9.09 10.89
N LEU A 85 10.26 10.32 11.36
CA LEU A 85 10.37 11.49 10.48
C LEU A 85 11.59 11.41 9.57
N VAL A 86 12.78 11.14 10.12
CA VAL A 86 14.02 11.07 9.32
C VAL A 86 13.92 9.94 8.29
N SER A 87 13.44 8.75 8.68
CA SER A 87 13.28 7.65 7.74
C SER A 87 12.25 7.97 6.64
N ASN A 88 11.10 8.57 6.98
CA ASN A 88 10.12 8.99 5.96
C ASN A 88 10.72 9.98 4.96
N PHE A 89 11.46 10.99 5.42
CA PHE A 89 12.10 11.97 4.53
C PHE A 89 13.22 11.35 3.71
N ALA A 90 14.06 10.50 4.31
CA ALA A 90 15.16 9.84 3.61
C ALA A 90 14.63 8.88 2.52
N ASP A 91 13.62 8.07 2.85
CA ASP A 91 13.00 7.15 1.91
C ASP A 91 12.29 7.91 0.79
N ALA A 92 11.56 8.98 1.13
CA ALA A 92 10.91 9.84 0.15
C ALA A 92 11.90 10.40 -0.87
N LEU A 93 13.03 10.96 -0.39
CA LEU A 93 14.06 11.51 -1.26
C LEU A 93 14.75 10.44 -2.10
N ALA A 94 15.01 9.25 -1.54
CA ALA A 94 15.68 8.18 -2.25
C ALA A 94 14.81 7.55 -3.34
N PHE A 95 13.50 7.41 -3.11
CA PHE A 95 12.59 6.75 -4.04
C PHE A 95 11.92 7.72 -5.04
N THR A 96 12.06 9.03 -4.86
CA THR A 96 11.63 10.03 -5.87
C THR A 96 12.70 10.33 -6.91
N ARG A 97 13.96 9.97 -6.65
CA ARG A 97 15.07 10.11 -7.60
C ARG A 97 15.33 8.81 -8.31
N GLU A 98 15.67 8.89 -9.61
CA GLU A 98 16.20 7.74 -10.33
C GLU A 98 17.51 7.28 -9.68
N GLY A 99 17.69 5.95 -9.55
CA GLY A 99 18.88 5.34 -8.96
C GLY A 99 18.61 3.96 -8.37
N GLU A 100 19.68 3.32 -7.90
CA GLU A 100 19.69 1.91 -7.46
C GLU A 100 18.60 1.57 -6.43
N ALA A 101 18.28 2.47 -5.49
CA ALA A 101 17.25 2.22 -4.49
C ALA A 101 15.85 2.11 -5.12
N LYS A 102 15.52 3.01 -6.07
CA LYS A 102 14.26 2.98 -6.81
C LYS A 102 14.18 1.76 -7.71
N ASP A 103 15.27 1.39 -8.38
CA ASP A 103 15.32 0.21 -9.24
C ASP A 103 15.13 -1.08 -8.44
N GLU A 104 15.78 -1.19 -7.29
CA GLU A 104 15.61 -2.33 -6.38
C GLU A 104 14.18 -2.43 -5.85
N LEU A 105 13.57 -1.30 -5.43
CA LEU A 105 12.19 -1.26 -5.01
C LEU A 105 11.24 -1.76 -6.10
N ASN A 106 11.41 -1.24 -7.32
CA ASN A 106 10.59 -1.64 -8.47
C ASN A 106 10.79 -3.10 -8.86
N ARG A 107 12.02 -3.60 -8.74
CA ARG A 107 12.33 -5.02 -8.92
C ARG A 107 11.56 -5.89 -7.92
N ARG A 108 11.51 -5.49 -6.65
CA ARG A 108 10.76 -6.23 -5.59
C ARG A 108 9.26 -6.19 -5.84
N ILE A 109 8.70 -5.06 -6.24
CA ILE A 109 7.29 -4.98 -6.62
C ILE A 109 6.99 -5.98 -7.72
N ARG A 110 7.76 -5.98 -8.80
CA ARG A 110 7.57 -6.92 -9.92
C ARG A 110 7.69 -8.38 -9.48
N MET A 111 8.70 -8.72 -8.68
CA MET A 111 8.87 -10.09 -8.16
C MET A 111 7.63 -10.56 -7.41
N VAL A 112 7.11 -9.76 -6.48
CA VAL A 112 5.93 -10.13 -5.70
C VAL A 112 4.69 -10.26 -6.58
N LEU A 113 4.51 -9.37 -7.55
CA LEU A 113 3.39 -9.47 -8.51
C LEU A 113 3.53 -10.68 -9.43
N SER A 114 4.75 -11.03 -9.83
CA SER A 114 5.03 -12.25 -10.60
C SER A 114 4.79 -13.53 -9.77
N ASP A 115 5.14 -13.52 -8.48
CA ASP A 115 4.84 -14.63 -7.57
C ASP A 115 3.32 -14.83 -7.40
N LEU A 116 2.56 -13.73 -7.27
CA LEU A 116 1.10 -13.79 -7.22
C LEU A 116 0.51 -14.39 -8.51
N LYS A 117 1.05 -14.02 -9.68
CA LYS A 117 0.67 -14.64 -10.95
C LYS A 117 0.93 -16.15 -10.95
N GLY A 118 2.03 -16.61 -10.32
CA GLY A 118 2.33 -18.03 -10.20
C GLY A 118 1.29 -18.82 -9.40
N ASP A 119 0.65 -18.19 -8.43
CA ASP A 119 -0.40 -18.79 -7.58
C ASP A 119 -1.81 -18.70 -8.19
N CYS A 120 -2.02 -17.83 -9.19
CA CYS A 120 -3.33 -17.41 -9.70
C CYS A 120 -3.43 -17.54 -11.24
N PRO A 121 -4.63 -17.78 -11.80
CA PRO A 121 -4.91 -17.51 -13.21
C PRO A 121 -4.56 -16.08 -13.62
N SER A 122 -4.29 -15.86 -14.91
CA SER A 122 -3.81 -14.58 -15.44
C SER A 122 -4.84 -13.44 -15.35
N ASP A 123 -6.11 -13.78 -15.24
CA ASP A 123 -7.27 -12.87 -15.14
C ASP A 123 -7.79 -12.73 -13.68
N THR A 124 -7.05 -13.25 -12.71
CA THR A 124 -7.42 -13.14 -11.29
C THR A 124 -7.39 -11.69 -10.84
N PRO A 125 -8.48 -11.18 -10.20
CA PRO A 125 -8.52 -9.82 -9.69
C PRO A 125 -7.48 -9.61 -8.58
N LEU A 126 -6.71 -8.52 -8.73
CA LEU A 126 -5.71 -8.06 -7.77
C LEU A 126 -6.30 -6.97 -6.87
N VAL A 127 -6.08 -7.08 -5.58
CA VAL A 127 -6.31 -6.03 -4.59
C VAL A 127 -4.95 -5.57 -4.06
N ILE A 128 -4.69 -4.28 -4.13
CA ILE A 128 -3.47 -3.68 -3.57
C ILE A 128 -3.85 -2.98 -2.27
N LEU A 129 -3.24 -3.40 -1.15
CA LEU A 129 -3.39 -2.78 0.17
C LEU A 129 -2.09 -2.04 0.50
N ALA A 130 -2.15 -0.70 0.54
CA ALA A 130 -0.96 0.12 0.64
C ALA A 130 -1.01 1.05 1.87
N HIS A 131 -0.13 0.78 2.84
CA HIS A 131 -0.03 1.54 4.08
C HIS A 131 0.95 2.70 3.95
N SER A 132 0.55 3.88 4.43
CA SER A 132 1.45 5.02 4.61
C SER A 132 2.19 5.38 3.31
N PHE A 133 3.51 5.45 3.33
CA PHE A 133 4.36 5.70 2.17
C PHE A 133 4.25 4.61 1.08
N GLY A 134 3.81 3.40 1.44
CA GLY A 134 3.49 2.35 0.47
C GLY A 134 2.41 2.77 -0.53
N GLY A 135 1.47 3.63 -0.12
CA GLY A 135 0.47 4.23 -1.02
C GLY A 135 1.13 5.11 -2.09
N ARG A 136 2.10 5.93 -1.70
CA ARG A 136 2.89 6.76 -2.63
C ARG A 136 3.72 5.89 -3.58
N ILE A 137 4.37 4.85 -3.06
CA ILE A 137 5.19 3.92 -3.86
C ILE A 137 4.34 3.25 -4.94
N MET A 138 3.23 2.64 -4.57
CA MET A 138 2.38 1.91 -5.52
C MET A 138 1.69 2.84 -6.53
N SER A 139 1.24 4.02 -6.08
CA SER A 139 0.71 5.04 -6.99
C SER A 139 1.76 5.47 -8.03
N SER A 140 3.01 5.71 -7.60
CA SER A 140 4.10 6.04 -8.54
C SER A 140 4.43 4.90 -9.50
N TYR A 141 4.49 3.67 -9.00
CA TYR A 141 4.76 2.49 -9.83
C TYR A 141 3.70 2.34 -10.94
N ILE A 142 2.41 2.43 -10.57
CA ILE A 142 1.30 2.36 -11.54
C ILE A 142 1.36 3.53 -12.52
N TYR A 143 1.61 4.75 -12.03
CA TYR A 143 1.74 5.94 -12.87
C TYR A 143 2.86 5.81 -13.91
N GLU A 144 4.03 5.33 -13.51
CA GLU A 144 5.18 5.11 -14.41
C GLU A 144 4.88 4.08 -15.50
N ILE A 145 4.14 3.01 -15.16
CA ILE A 145 3.68 2.01 -16.14
C ILE A 145 2.68 2.65 -17.11
N GLN A 146 1.66 3.36 -16.62
CA GLN A 146 0.62 3.97 -17.44
C GLN A 146 1.16 5.03 -18.41
N ASN A 147 2.23 5.72 -18.02
CA ASN A 147 2.87 6.75 -18.85
C ASN A 147 4.08 6.25 -19.67
N GLY A 148 4.29 4.94 -19.75
CA GLY A 148 5.37 4.34 -20.54
C GLY A 148 6.78 4.63 -20.04
N GLN A 149 6.90 5.15 -18.81
CA GLN A 149 8.19 5.42 -18.18
C GLN A 149 8.83 4.15 -17.62
N ARG A 150 8.05 3.06 -17.54
CA ARG A 150 8.46 1.76 -17.07
C ARG A 150 7.74 0.66 -17.83
N THR A 151 8.45 -0.44 -18.06
CA THR A 151 7.89 -1.64 -18.69
C THR A 151 7.85 -2.80 -17.71
N ALA A 152 6.87 -3.69 -17.90
CA ALA A 152 6.74 -4.93 -17.15
C ALA A 152 6.11 -6.00 -18.07
N ASP A 153 6.42 -7.28 -17.81
CA ASP A 153 6.13 -8.35 -18.78
C ASP A 153 4.68 -8.82 -18.76
N THR A 154 4.08 -8.87 -17.57
CA THR A 154 2.75 -9.46 -17.39
C THR A 154 1.72 -8.44 -16.95
N ALA A 155 0.43 -8.74 -17.19
CA ALA A 155 -0.69 -7.90 -16.73
C ALA A 155 -0.68 -7.72 -15.19
N PHE A 156 -0.26 -8.73 -14.42
CA PHE A 156 -0.07 -8.60 -12.98
C PHE A 156 1.02 -7.59 -12.63
N GLU A 157 2.19 -7.69 -13.26
CA GLU A 157 3.31 -6.77 -13.03
C GLU A 157 2.96 -5.34 -13.48
N ARG A 158 2.13 -5.17 -14.52
CA ARG A 158 1.62 -3.86 -14.95
C ARG A 158 0.42 -3.37 -14.11
N CYS A 159 0.02 -4.14 -13.08
CA CYS A 159 -1.17 -3.86 -12.27
C CYS A 159 -2.49 -3.81 -13.08
N GLU A 160 -2.52 -4.33 -14.30
CA GLU A 160 -3.69 -4.32 -15.19
C GLU A 160 -4.81 -5.27 -14.74
N THR A 161 -4.58 -6.09 -13.72
CA THR A 161 -5.60 -6.92 -13.08
C THR A 161 -6.09 -6.33 -11.75
N THR A 162 -5.78 -5.06 -11.46
CA THR A 162 -6.17 -4.43 -10.20
C THR A 162 -7.66 -4.10 -10.19
N ALA A 163 -8.42 -4.84 -9.39
CA ALA A 163 -9.84 -4.56 -9.14
C ALA A 163 -10.02 -3.44 -8.10
N ARG A 164 -9.10 -3.32 -7.14
CA ARG A 164 -9.15 -2.34 -6.04
C ARG A 164 -7.75 -1.88 -5.64
N PHE A 165 -7.62 -0.57 -5.48
CA PHE A 165 -6.48 0.04 -4.80
C PHE A 165 -6.94 0.63 -3.48
N VAL A 166 -6.44 0.11 -2.37
CA VAL A 166 -6.80 0.53 -1.02
C VAL A 166 -5.59 1.14 -0.35
N THR A 167 -5.65 2.43 -0.08
CA THR A 167 -4.64 3.14 0.71
C THR A 167 -5.15 3.36 2.14
N PHE A 168 -4.27 3.29 3.13
CA PHE A 168 -4.62 3.53 4.52
C PHE A 168 -3.44 4.13 5.28
N GLY A 169 -3.75 5.10 6.13
CA GLY A 169 -2.70 5.90 6.77
C GLY A 169 -1.81 6.63 5.75
N CYS A 170 -2.33 6.96 4.57
CA CYS A 170 -1.55 7.37 3.42
C CYS A 170 -1.09 8.83 3.51
N ASN A 171 0.19 9.06 3.20
CA ASN A 171 0.82 10.38 3.20
C ASN A 171 1.09 10.94 1.78
N LEU A 172 0.49 10.34 0.75
CA LEU A 172 0.64 10.76 -0.64
C LEU A 172 0.46 12.29 -0.82
N PRO A 173 -0.57 12.93 -0.22
CA PRO A 173 -0.76 14.36 -0.38
C PRO A 173 0.42 15.23 0.06
N LEU A 174 1.24 14.79 1.02
CA LEU A 174 2.43 15.56 1.43
C LEU A 174 3.47 15.70 0.33
N PHE A 175 3.51 14.74 -0.59
CA PHE A 175 4.47 14.73 -1.70
C PHE A 175 3.98 15.52 -2.91
N THR A 176 2.70 15.86 -2.97
CA THR A 176 2.16 16.69 -4.05
C THR A 176 2.68 18.12 -4.00
N PHE A 177 3.04 18.62 -2.82
CA PHE A 177 3.61 19.97 -2.65
C PHE A 177 4.96 20.20 -3.36
N SER A 178 5.60 19.12 -3.82
CA SER A 178 6.86 19.21 -4.58
C SER A 178 6.66 19.47 -6.07
N PHE A 179 5.41 19.47 -6.54
CA PHE A 179 5.05 19.60 -7.95
C PHE A 179 4.05 20.76 -8.15
N PRO A 180 4.05 21.44 -9.31
CA PRO A 180 2.96 22.32 -9.71
C PRO A 180 1.62 21.58 -9.72
N GLU A 181 0.53 22.27 -9.36
CA GLU A 181 -0.79 21.64 -9.23
C GLU A 181 -1.29 21.05 -10.56
N ASP A 182 -0.97 21.66 -11.68
CA ASP A 182 -1.34 21.24 -13.03
C ASP A 182 -0.58 19.98 -13.50
N GLU A 183 0.56 19.68 -12.88
CA GLU A 183 1.34 18.46 -13.13
C GLU A 183 0.93 17.27 -12.25
N LEU A 184 -0.01 17.49 -11.30
CA LEU A 184 -0.46 16.45 -10.37
C LEU A 184 -1.57 15.58 -10.96
N ASP A 185 -1.19 14.63 -11.81
CA ASP A 185 -2.11 13.66 -12.37
C ASP A 185 -2.30 12.45 -11.44
N PRO A 186 -3.56 12.09 -11.08
CA PRO A 186 -3.81 10.81 -10.45
C PRO A 186 -3.58 9.67 -11.44
N ILE A 187 -3.33 8.48 -10.92
CA ILE A 187 -3.37 7.27 -11.73
C ILE A 187 -4.80 7.06 -12.27
N ALA A 188 -4.91 6.59 -13.51
CA ALA A 188 -6.16 6.09 -14.04
C ALA A 188 -6.50 4.71 -13.45
N TYR A 189 -7.74 4.24 -13.64
CA TYR A 189 -8.11 2.87 -13.26
C TYR A 189 -7.15 1.85 -13.88
N PRO A 190 -6.40 1.10 -13.07
CA PRO A 190 -5.35 0.23 -13.62
C PRO A 190 -5.86 -1.11 -14.13
N GLY A 191 -7.03 -1.57 -13.69
CA GLY A 191 -7.59 -2.90 -13.96
C GLY A 191 -8.08 -3.14 -15.40
N THR A 192 -7.34 -2.68 -16.39
CA THR A 192 -7.72 -2.67 -17.82
C THR A 192 -7.79 -4.05 -18.45
N SER A 193 -7.13 -5.06 -17.87
CA SER A 193 -7.19 -6.45 -18.33
C SER A 193 -8.29 -7.27 -17.66
N LEU A 194 -9.06 -6.69 -16.73
CA LEU A 194 -10.19 -7.36 -16.09
C LEU A 194 -11.50 -7.14 -16.85
N PRO A 195 -12.41 -8.13 -16.82
CA PRO A 195 -13.79 -7.91 -17.23
C PRO A 195 -14.44 -6.72 -16.48
N ALA A 196 -15.30 -5.98 -17.15
CA ALA A 196 -15.94 -4.79 -16.59
C ALA A 196 -16.72 -5.05 -15.28
N SER A 197 -17.19 -6.29 -15.05
CA SER A 197 -17.87 -6.70 -13.82
C SER A 197 -16.98 -6.60 -12.56
N PHE A 198 -15.67 -6.62 -12.72
CA PHE A 198 -14.72 -6.45 -11.62
C PHE A 198 -14.43 -4.99 -11.29
N ARG A 199 -14.72 -4.07 -12.22
CA ARG A 199 -14.64 -2.63 -11.95
C ARG A 199 -15.78 -2.22 -11.05
N GLN A 200 -15.54 -2.21 -9.76
CA GLN A 200 -16.47 -1.70 -8.76
C GLN A 200 -16.04 -0.29 -8.36
N GLU A 201 -16.93 0.67 -8.40
CA GLU A 201 -16.63 2.03 -7.93
C GLU A 201 -17.05 2.19 -6.46
N PRO A 202 -16.25 2.96 -5.70
CA PRO A 202 -14.93 3.50 -6.04
C PRO A 202 -13.87 2.40 -6.16
N TRP A 203 -12.99 2.47 -7.17
CA TRP A 203 -11.89 1.52 -7.29
C TRP A 203 -10.69 1.90 -6.42
N TRP A 204 -10.53 3.18 -6.07
CA TRP A 204 -9.54 3.68 -5.13
C TRP A 204 -10.23 4.08 -3.82
N VAL A 205 -9.92 3.38 -2.73
CA VAL A 205 -10.46 3.67 -1.41
C VAL A 205 -9.31 4.07 -0.49
N ASN A 206 -9.38 5.27 0.07
CA ASN A 206 -8.38 5.75 1.02
C ASN A 206 -8.98 5.84 2.43
N TYR A 207 -8.40 5.09 3.37
CA TYR A 207 -8.80 5.14 4.78
C TYR A 207 -7.83 6.03 5.56
N TYR A 208 -8.35 7.04 6.25
CA TYR A 208 -7.56 7.92 7.09
C TYR A 208 -8.20 8.11 8.47
N ASP A 209 -7.35 8.28 9.49
CA ASP A 209 -7.76 8.68 10.83
C ASP A 209 -7.39 10.16 11.01
N ARG A 210 -8.36 10.98 11.46
CA ARG A 210 -8.15 12.42 11.65
C ARG A 210 -7.08 12.76 12.68
N ASP A 211 -6.80 11.83 13.60
CA ASP A 211 -5.82 11.99 14.67
C ASP A 211 -4.44 11.41 14.29
N ASP A 212 -4.33 10.79 13.10
CA ASP A 212 -3.07 10.32 12.56
C ASP A 212 -2.37 11.47 11.80
N LEU A 213 -1.25 11.95 12.36
CA LEU A 213 -0.46 13.06 11.81
C LEU A 213 0.16 12.79 10.43
N LEU A 214 0.16 11.53 9.98
CA LEU A 214 0.76 11.12 8.70
C LEU A 214 -0.29 10.67 7.69
N ALA A 215 -1.58 10.65 8.05
CA ALA A 215 -2.67 10.22 7.19
C ALA A 215 -3.49 11.42 6.70
N TYR A 216 -3.72 11.46 5.38
CA TYR A 216 -4.44 12.58 4.78
C TYR A 216 -5.50 12.09 3.79
N PRO A 217 -6.62 12.82 3.64
CA PRO A 217 -7.53 12.63 2.52
C PRO A 217 -6.81 12.96 1.21
N ILE A 218 -7.04 12.14 0.17
CA ILE A 218 -6.34 12.26 -1.12
C ILE A 218 -7.08 13.19 -2.08
N ALA A 219 -8.41 13.17 -2.08
CA ALA A 219 -9.21 13.98 -2.99
C ALA A 219 -8.86 15.48 -2.98
N PRO A 220 -8.54 16.12 -1.84
CA PRO A 220 -8.16 17.52 -1.82
C PRO A 220 -6.75 17.84 -2.37
N ALA A 221 -5.95 16.84 -2.74
CA ALA A 221 -4.55 17.02 -3.13
C ALA A 221 -4.38 17.90 -4.40
N SER A 222 -5.31 17.80 -5.35
CA SER A 222 -5.39 18.72 -6.52
C SER A 222 -6.79 18.71 -7.13
N ALA A 223 -7.02 19.62 -8.10
CA ALA A 223 -8.26 19.67 -8.87
C ALA A 223 -8.52 18.33 -9.60
N LYS A 224 -7.48 17.66 -10.12
CA LYS A 224 -7.60 16.38 -10.83
C LYS A 224 -7.95 15.22 -9.89
N TYR A 225 -7.40 15.17 -8.68
CA TYR A 225 -7.79 14.20 -7.65
C TYR A 225 -9.24 14.42 -7.18
N ARG A 226 -9.65 15.67 -7.07
CA ARG A 226 -11.04 16.01 -6.74
C ARG A 226 -11.99 15.55 -7.83
N ALA A 227 -11.65 15.78 -9.10
CA ALA A 227 -12.44 15.30 -10.23
C ALA A 227 -12.60 13.77 -10.22
N LEU A 228 -11.54 13.02 -9.85
CA LEU A 228 -11.60 11.57 -9.68
C LEU A 228 -12.59 11.16 -8.58
N ALA A 229 -12.62 11.91 -7.48
CA ALA A 229 -13.57 11.69 -6.39
C ALA A 229 -15.00 12.06 -6.78
N ASP A 230 -15.20 13.16 -7.51
CA ASP A 230 -16.52 13.61 -8.00
C ASP A 230 -17.11 12.62 -9.00
N MET A 231 -16.28 11.89 -9.74
CA MET A 231 -16.69 10.77 -10.61
C MET A 231 -17.01 9.48 -9.83
N GLY A 232 -16.83 9.45 -8.51
CA GLY A 232 -17.05 8.27 -7.67
C GLY A 232 -15.95 7.21 -7.78
N GLU A 233 -14.84 7.50 -8.43
CA GLU A 233 -13.72 6.58 -8.66
C GLU A 233 -12.76 6.51 -7.46
N LEU A 234 -12.62 7.62 -6.73
CA LEU A 234 -11.85 7.75 -5.48
C LEU A 234 -12.79 8.09 -4.32
N VAL A 235 -12.58 7.48 -3.17
CA VAL A 235 -13.25 7.89 -1.93
C VAL A 235 -12.27 7.97 -0.77
N ASP A 236 -12.36 9.04 0.01
CA ASP A 236 -11.69 9.20 1.29
C ASP A 236 -12.66 8.80 2.42
N LEU A 237 -12.31 7.77 3.18
CA LEU A 237 -13.10 7.26 4.29
C LEU A 237 -12.41 7.52 5.61
N GLN A 238 -13.02 8.38 6.44
CA GLN A 238 -12.53 8.61 7.78
C GLN A 238 -12.88 7.44 8.69
N ILE A 239 -11.89 6.92 9.41
CA ILE A 239 -12.05 5.91 10.44
C ILE A 239 -11.39 6.36 11.75
N ASN A 240 -11.72 5.70 12.85
CA ASN A 240 -10.98 5.82 14.10
C ASN A 240 -10.13 4.55 14.27
N ALA A 241 -8.88 4.59 13.79
CA ALA A 241 -7.97 3.46 13.86
C ALA A 241 -7.38 3.28 15.27
N GLY A 242 -7.07 4.39 15.95
CA GLY A 242 -6.40 4.40 17.26
C GLY A 242 -7.31 4.13 18.46
N GLY A 243 -8.64 4.25 18.34
CA GLY A 243 -9.59 4.17 19.44
C GLY A 243 -9.39 5.29 20.47
N LEU A 244 -10.21 5.31 21.54
CA LEU A 244 -10.20 6.36 22.57
C LEU A 244 -8.89 6.52 23.35
N LEU A 245 -8.02 5.50 23.37
CA LEU A 245 -6.79 5.49 24.18
C LEU A 245 -5.50 5.78 23.39
N ARG A 246 -5.54 5.83 22.06
CA ARG A 246 -4.36 5.99 21.19
C ARG A 246 -4.44 7.17 20.23
N GLY A 247 -5.49 7.97 20.27
CA GLY A 247 -5.77 9.07 19.35
C GLY A 247 -4.79 10.27 19.41
N TRP A 248 -3.78 10.25 20.28
CA TRP A 248 -2.90 11.39 20.51
C TRP A 248 -1.43 11.17 20.17
N ASN A 249 -1.08 10.04 19.52
CA ASN A 249 0.33 9.80 19.26
C ASN A 249 0.56 9.01 17.95
N THR A 250 1.81 8.97 17.50
CA THR A 250 2.28 8.20 16.34
C THR A 250 1.96 6.70 16.36
N LEU A 251 1.34 6.20 17.42
CA LEU A 251 0.86 4.81 17.53
C LEU A 251 -0.47 4.61 16.78
N SER A 252 -1.23 5.69 16.51
CA SER A 252 -2.43 5.62 15.67
C SER A 252 -2.07 5.23 14.23
N HIS A 253 -0.92 5.68 13.73
CA HIS A 253 -0.44 5.38 12.39
C HIS A 253 -0.28 3.88 12.09
N ASN A 254 0.03 3.06 13.08
CA ASN A 254 0.12 1.61 12.94
C ASN A 254 -1.14 0.87 13.40
N ALA A 255 -2.15 1.57 13.89
CA ALA A 255 -3.35 0.93 14.43
C ALA A 255 -4.29 0.37 13.34
N TYR A 256 -4.18 0.86 12.10
CA TYR A 256 -4.97 0.35 10.96
C TYR A 256 -4.86 -1.17 10.79
N TRP A 257 -3.67 -1.75 11.02
CA TRP A 257 -3.42 -3.19 10.84
C TRP A 257 -4.32 -4.09 11.69
N THR A 258 -4.91 -3.54 12.75
CA THR A 258 -5.77 -4.28 13.69
C THR A 258 -7.13 -3.63 13.90
N SER A 259 -7.41 -2.49 13.26
CA SER A 259 -8.64 -1.72 13.42
C SER A 259 -9.83 -2.41 12.73
N PRO A 260 -10.94 -2.68 13.44
CA PRO A 260 -12.17 -3.17 12.82
C PRO A 260 -12.69 -2.25 11.73
N GLY A 261 -12.61 -0.91 11.93
CA GLY A 261 -12.99 0.08 10.91
C GLY A 261 -12.22 -0.03 9.59
N PHE A 262 -11.10 -0.79 9.56
CA PHE A 262 -10.33 -1.07 8.36
C PHE A 262 -10.50 -2.52 7.87
N TYR A 263 -10.24 -3.53 8.73
CA TYR A 263 -10.21 -4.90 8.25
C TYR A 263 -11.59 -5.46 7.88
N GLU A 264 -12.68 -5.04 8.55
CA GLU A 264 -14.03 -5.50 8.23
C GLU A 264 -14.50 -5.04 6.84
N PRO A 265 -14.40 -3.73 6.46
CA PRO A 265 -14.69 -3.29 5.10
C PRO A 265 -13.84 -3.99 4.02
N VAL A 266 -12.54 -4.21 4.30
CA VAL A 266 -11.63 -4.92 3.38
C VAL A 266 -12.08 -6.38 3.22
N ALA A 267 -12.44 -7.07 4.30
CA ALA A 267 -13.00 -8.41 4.24
C ALA A 267 -14.30 -8.45 3.41
N GLY A 268 -15.20 -7.50 3.63
CA GLY A 268 -16.43 -7.35 2.85
C GLY A 268 -16.17 -7.14 1.36
N MET A 269 -15.16 -6.34 1.01
CA MET A 269 -14.73 -6.14 -0.36
C MET A 269 -14.20 -7.44 -1.00
N LEU A 270 -13.32 -8.16 -0.32
CA LEU A 270 -12.79 -9.44 -0.79
C LEU A 270 -13.90 -10.49 -0.96
N LYS A 271 -14.89 -10.51 -0.06
CA LYS A 271 -16.06 -11.39 -0.17
C LYS A 271 -16.88 -11.09 -1.42
N ARG A 272 -17.07 -9.81 -1.77
CA ARG A 272 -17.77 -9.41 -3.00
C ARG A 272 -16.99 -9.84 -4.25
N LEU A 273 -15.66 -9.64 -4.28
CA LEU A 273 -14.83 -10.09 -5.39
C LEU A 273 -14.87 -11.61 -5.56
N LEU A 274 -14.81 -12.37 -4.46
CA LEU A 274 -14.93 -13.84 -4.49
C LEU A 274 -16.28 -14.33 -5.03
N ALA A 275 -17.33 -13.54 -4.93
CA ALA A 275 -18.64 -13.87 -5.49
C ALA A 275 -18.73 -13.63 -7.01
N LEU A 276 -17.79 -12.88 -7.60
CA LEU A 276 -17.74 -12.58 -9.03
C LEU A 276 -16.89 -13.57 -9.84
N VAL A 277 -16.00 -14.33 -9.17
CA VAL A 277 -15.06 -15.28 -9.81
C VAL A 277 -15.52 -16.73 -9.74
#